data_929a64989f3c18676041645e66bca304
#
_entry.id   929a64989f3c18676041645e66bca304
#
_cell.length_a   1.000
_cell.length_b   1.000
_cell.length_c   1.000
_cell.angle_alpha   90.00
_cell.angle_beta   90.00
_cell.angle_gamma   90.00
#
_symmetry.space_group_name_H-M   'P 1'
#
loop_
_entity.id
_entity.type
_entity.pdbx_description
1 polymer ?
#
loop_
_entity_poly.entity_id
_entity_poly.type
_entity_poly.pdbx_seq_one_letter_code
_entity_poly.pdbx_strand_id
1 'polypeptide(L)'
;MDNMDHIFTWQQLTARAEELSAAIGVLGDDRDISVSIDMNRIGVLGFGSGGAAALLLGGALPTCAGWTGYCNDAAENDIYCNSWTLEKMQAMCASFPLQKSLADTRIKAVAIAQPAYAMLFLGGSLKYFHPPLLVLASDADTIQLRRRDAEAIASALPRTANFEPLKGADIGALMASCPESLAEELPELCRSVSGQQRAAIHNAMQDELESFFLKYLGDADNIPHIPPPPDLTPPAARQKAPAQEMGKGKQPARGRARQSGKGRP
;
A
#
# COMPACT_ATOMS: atom_id res chain seq x y z
N MET A 1 -3.00 12.52 25.37
CA MET A 1 -3.77 12.77 24.12
C MET A 1 -2.86 13.46 23.10
N ASP A 2 -1.64 13.02 23.02
CA ASP A 2 -0.63 13.74 22.26
C ASP A 2 -0.46 13.05 20.91
N ASN A 3 -0.76 13.79 19.86
CA ASN A 3 -0.35 13.56 18.49
C ASN A 3 -1.36 12.98 17.47
N MET A 4 -2.62 13.35 17.57
CA MET A 4 -3.58 13.19 16.45
C MET A 4 -3.21 14.04 15.22
N ASP A 5 -2.36 15.05 15.40
CA ASP A 5 -1.96 15.97 14.32
C ASP A 5 -1.19 15.32 13.17
N HIS A 6 -0.61 14.14 13.40
CA HIS A 6 0.13 13.39 12.37
C HIS A 6 -0.71 12.39 11.58
N ILE A 7 -1.96 12.10 11.98
CA ILE A 7 -2.79 11.08 11.33
C ILE A 7 -3.06 11.41 9.86
N PHE A 8 -3.30 12.70 9.57
CA PHE A 8 -3.58 13.19 8.23
C PHE A 8 -2.35 13.90 7.64
N THR A 9 -1.23 13.21 7.56
CA THR A 9 -0.03 13.71 6.89
C THR A 9 0.36 12.80 5.74
N TRP A 10 1.00 13.37 4.73
CA TRP A 10 1.54 12.59 3.63
C TRP A 10 2.53 11.54 4.11
N GLN A 11 3.38 11.90 5.07
CA GLN A 11 4.37 10.99 5.66
C GLN A 11 3.70 9.75 6.29
N GLN A 12 2.62 9.93 7.03
CA GLN A 12 1.90 8.80 7.63
C GLN A 12 1.23 7.92 6.57
N LEU A 13 0.73 8.51 5.50
CA LEU A 13 0.11 7.76 4.42
C LEU A 13 1.14 6.90 3.67
N THR A 14 2.36 7.42 3.44
CA THR A 14 3.40 6.75 2.64
C THR A 14 4.35 5.86 3.43
N ALA A 15 4.62 6.19 4.70
CA ALA A 15 5.63 5.52 5.52
C ALA A 15 5.47 3.98 5.52
N ARG A 16 4.25 3.49 5.71
CA ARG A 16 4.00 2.04 5.73
C ARG A 16 4.30 1.36 4.40
N ALA A 17 4.01 2.01 3.28
CA ALA A 17 4.32 1.45 1.97
C ALA A 17 5.85 1.45 1.73
N GLU A 18 6.54 2.51 2.12
CA GLU A 18 8.01 2.61 2.02
C GLU A 18 8.70 1.57 2.91
N GLU A 19 8.24 1.41 4.15
CA GLU A 19 8.77 0.43 5.11
C GLU A 19 8.54 -1.01 4.64
N LEU A 20 7.34 -1.34 4.11
CA LEU A 20 7.05 -2.67 3.57
C LEU A 20 7.91 -2.98 2.34
N SER A 21 8.06 -2.03 1.43
CA SER A 21 8.94 -2.21 0.27
C SER A 21 10.41 -2.41 0.69
N ALA A 22 10.88 -1.66 1.70
CA ALA A 22 12.22 -1.84 2.25
C ALA A 22 12.37 -3.22 2.94
N ALA A 23 11.37 -3.65 3.72
CA ALA A 23 11.38 -4.96 4.39
C ALA A 23 11.45 -6.12 3.38
N ILE A 24 10.68 -6.04 2.27
CA ILE A 24 10.78 -7.02 1.18
C ILE A 24 12.20 -7.05 0.60
N GLY A 25 12.85 -5.90 0.44
CA GLY A 25 14.24 -5.81 0.00
C GLY A 25 15.19 -6.54 0.95
N VAL A 26 15.11 -6.22 2.25
CA VAL A 26 15.95 -6.86 3.29
C VAL A 26 15.77 -8.37 3.32
N LEU A 27 14.52 -8.87 3.25
CA LEU A 27 14.23 -10.31 3.24
C LEU A 27 14.77 -11.00 1.99
N GLY A 28 14.75 -10.32 0.84
CA GLY A 28 15.29 -10.86 -0.40
C GLY A 28 16.83 -10.91 -0.42
N ASP A 29 17.49 -10.02 0.31
CA ASP A 29 18.95 -9.96 0.42
C ASP A 29 19.51 -10.89 1.53
N ASP A 30 18.67 -11.32 2.48
CA ASP A 30 19.04 -12.23 3.54
C ASP A 30 19.22 -13.66 2.99
N ARG A 31 20.42 -14.22 3.17
CA ARG A 31 20.77 -15.53 2.59
C ARG A 31 20.02 -16.70 3.21
N ASP A 32 19.68 -16.60 4.48
CA ASP A 32 19.02 -17.68 5.21
C ASP A 32 17.51 -17.69 4.95
N ILE A 33 16.93 -16.53 4.75
CA ILE A 33 15.49 -16.34 4.53
C ILE A 33 15.13 -16.44 3.04
N SER A 34 15.92 -15.84 2.15
CA SER A 34 15.63 -15.75 0.72
C SER A 34 15.51 -17.11 0.02
N VAL A 35 16.17 -18.14 0.54
CA VAL A 35 16.05 -19.53 0.02
C VAL A 35 14.65 -20.13 0.24
N SER A 36 13.86 -19.58 1.15
CA SER A 36 12.51 -20.03 1.52
C SER A 36 11.41 -19.13 0.97
N ILE A 37 11.76 -18.00 0.34
CA ILE A 37 10.83 -17.00 -0.17
C ILE A 37 10.90 -16.93 -1.69
N ASP A 38 9.75 -17.04 -2.35
CA ASP A 38 9.68 -16.75 -3.78
C ASP A 38 9.40 -15.26 -4.01
N MET A 39 10.45 -14.51 -4.30
CA MET A 39 10.39 -13.06 -4.55
C MET A 39 9.56 -12.67 -5.77
N ASN A 40 9.14 -13.64 -6.60
CA ASN A 40 8.24 -13.39 -7.72
C ASN A 40 6.76 -13.62 -7.38
N ARG A 41 6.46 -14.08 -6.17
CA ARG A 41 5.10 -14.41 -5.72
C ARG A 41 4.72 -13.70 -4.41
N ILE A 42 4.87 -12.38 -4.39
CA ILE A 42 4.56 -11.56 -3.23
C ILE A 42 3.17 -10.94 -3.39
N GLY A 43 2.31 -11.21 -2.43
CA GLY A 43 1.03 -10.52 -2.26
C GLY A 43 1.07 -9.57 -1.07
N VAL A 44 0.18 -8.60 -1.04
CA VAL A 44 -0.02 -7.70 0.09
C VAL A 44 -1.48 -7.68 0.51
N LEU A 45 -1.71 -7.75 1.83
CA LEU A 45 -3.02 -7.54 2.45
C LEU A 45 -2.95 -6.30 3.33
N GLY A 46 -3.89 -5.38 3.15
CA GLY A 46 -4.01 -4.18 3.98
C GLY A 46 -5.39 -4.02 4.61
N PHE A 47 -5.45 -3.77 5.92
CA PHE A 47 -6.67 -3.46 6.65
C PHE A 47 -6.72 -1.97 7.03
N GLY A 48 -7.87 -1.32 6.86
CA GLY A 48 -8.04 0.09 7.19
C GLY A 48 -7.01 0.98 6.48
N SER A 49 -6.20 1.71 7.21
CA SER A 49 -5.09 2.52 6.66
C SER A 49 -3.97 1.67 6.03
N GLY A 50 -3.84 0.39 6.41
CA GLY A 50 -3.00 -0.58 5.71
C GLY A 50 -3.48 -0.84 4.29
N GLY A 51 -4.79 -0.72 4.03
CA GLY A 51 -5.36 -0.79 2.68
C GLY A 51 -4.83 0.33 1.77
N ALA A 52 -4.69 1.55 2.31
CA ALA A 52 -4.07 2.65 1.58
C ALA A 52 -2.60 2.34 1.22
N ALA A 53 -1.82 1.79 2.17
CA ALA A 53 -0.44 1.37 1.89
C ALA A 53 -0.36 0.28 0.82
N ALA A 54 -1.27 -0.71 0.85
CA ALA A 54 -1.34 -1.76 -0.15
C ALA A 54 -1.68 -1.21 -1.55
N LEU A 55 -2.60 -0.25 -1.64
CA LEU A 55 -2.92 0.44 -2.90
C LEU A 55 -1.72 1.22 -3.46
N LEU A 56 -0.97 1.92 -2.59
CA LEU A 56 0.26 2.63 -2.98
C LEU A 56 1.32 1.68 -3.54
N LEU A 57 1.55 0.54 -2.87
CA LEU A 57 2.45 -0.51 -3.33
C LEU A 57 2.02 -1.12 -4.67
N GLY A 58 0.72 -1.21 -4.91
CA GLY A 58 0.15 -1.66 -6.19
C GLY A 58 0.24 -0.62 -7.31
N GLY A 59 0.68 0.62 -7.03
CA GLY A 59 0.86 1.67 -8.04
C GLY A 59 -0.23 2.73 -8.07
N ALA A 60 -1.13 2.76 -7.09
CA ALA A 60 -2.07 3.84 -6.96
C ALA A 60 -1.34 5.17 -6.71
N LEU A 61 -1.79 6.24 -7.36
CA LEU A 61 -1.30 7.60 -7.16
C LEU A 61 -2.40 8.41 -6.48
N PRO A 62 -2.34 8.60 -5.17
CA PRO A 62 -3.40 9.29 -4.45
C PRO A 62 -3.58 10.72 -4.98
N THR A 63 -4.80 11.21 -4.91
CA THR A 63 -5.16 12.56 -5.35
C THR A 63 -6.19 13.16 -4.40
N CYS A 64 -6.14 14.46 -4.19
CA CYS A 64 -7.15 15.16 -3.41
C CYS A 64 -8.39 15.56 -4.22
N ALA A 65 -8.41 15.31 -5.53
CA ALA A 65 -9.51 15.76 -6.41
C ALA A 65 -10.87 15.14 -6.05
N GLY A 66 -10.90 13.90 -5.57
CA GLY A 66 -12.15 13.20 -5.21
C GLY A 66 -12.75 13.59 -3.86
N TRP A 67 -11.98 14.26 -3.02
CA TRP A 67 -12.38 14.46 -1.64
C TRP A 67 -13.47 15.52 -1.44
N THR A 68 -13.42 16.65 -2.14
CA THR A 68 -14.49 17.66 -2.06
C THR A 68 -15.83 17.05 -2.46
N GLY A 69 -15.86 16.24 -3.53
CA GLY A 69 -17.07 15.51 -3.95
C GLY A 69 -17.51 14.48 -2.91
N TYR A 70 -16.58 13.80 -2.27
CA TYR A 70 -16.86 12.82 -1.22
C TYR A 70 -17.64 13.44 -0.05
N CYS A 71 -17.25 14.62 0.44
CA CYS A 71 -17.90 15.25 1.59
C CYS A 71 -19.21 15.98 1.24
N ASN A 72 -19.51 16.25 -0.02
CA ASN A 72 -20.80 16.87 -0.39
C ASN A 72 -22.00 15.96 -0.06
N ASP A 73 -21.81 14.64 -0.17
CA ASP A 73 -22.86 13.63 0.07
C ASP A 73 -22.62 12.83 1.36
N ALA A 74 -21.69 13.30 2.22
CA ALA A 74 -21.33 12.60 3.45
C ALA A 74 -22.47 12.61 4.47
N ALA A 75 -22.55 11.56 5.27
CA ALA A 75 -23.38 11.56 6.48
C ALA A 75 -22.81 12.59 7.48
N GLU A 76 -23.70 13.13 8.34
CA GLU A 76 -23.34 14.16 9.32
C GLU A 76 -22.18 13.77 10.26
N ASN A 77 -22.01 12.47 10.51
CA ASN A 77 -20.98 11.88 11.38
C ASN A 77 -19.85 11.20 10.61
N ASP A 78 -19.71 11.45 9.32
CA ASP A 78 -18.58 10.91 8.55
C ASP A 78 -17.26 11.45 9.12
N ILE A 79 -16.38 10.52 9.49
CA ILE A 79 -15.11 10.82 10.15
C ILE A 79 -14.16 11.67 9.30
N TYR A 80 -14.32 11.63 7.98
CA TYR A 80 -13.50 12.37 7.03
C TYR A 80 -14.06 13.74 6.68
N CYS A 81 -15.31 14.04 7.08
CA CYS A 81 -16.01 15.24 6.65
C CYS A 81 -16.35 16.24 7.79
N ASN A 82 -15.94 15.93 9.03
CA ASN A 82 -16.04 16.91 10.12
C ASN A 82 -15.00 18.05 9.96
N SER A 83 -15.25 19.18 10.60
CA SER A 83 -14.44 20.41 10.44
C SER A 83 -12.95 20.22 10.75
N TRP A 84 -12.63 19.43 11.80
CA TRP A 84 -11.25 19.15 12.17
C TRP A 84 -10.52 18.31 11.11
N THR A 85 -11.16 17.23 10.66
CA THR A 85 -10.60 16.37 9.60
C THR A 85 -10.43 17.13 8.30
N LEU A 86 -11.42 17.97 7.93
CA LEU A 86 -11.36 18.79 6.73
C LEU A 86 -10.16 19.75 6.74
N GLU A 87 -9.87 20.40 7.87
CA GLU A 87 -8.69 21.28 8.02
C GLU A 87 -7.38 20.50 7.83
N LYS A 88 -7.24 19.33 8.49
CA LYS A 88 -6.04 18.50 8.37
C LYS A 88 -5.83 17.96 6.97
N MET A 89 -6.89 17.51 6.33
CA MET A 89 -6.86 17.04 4.95
C MET A 89 -6.51 18.17 3.96
N GLN A 90 -7.02 19.40 4.17
CA GLN A 90 -6.63 20.55 3.33
C GLN A 90 -5.13 20.84 3.45
N ALA A 91 -4.58 20.81 4.67
CA ALA A 91 -3.15 20.98 4.88
C ALA A 91 -2.32 19.87 4.22
N MET A 92 -2.76 18.61 4.34
CA MET A 92 -2.14 17.48 3.66
C MET A 92 -2.17 17.66 2.14
N CYS A 93 -3.31 18.05 1.58
CA CYS A 93 -3.47 18.24 0.13
C CYS A 93 -2.63 19.41 -0.39
N ALA A 94 -2.46 20.48 0.39
CA ALA A 94 -1.62 21.62 0.02
C ALA A 94 -0.12 21.26 -0.04
N SER A 95 0.31 20.27 0.75
CA SER A 95 1.70 19.79 0.81
C SER A 95 1.95 18.53 -0.01
N PHE A 96 0.99 18.11 -0.82
CA PHE A 96 1.01 16.83 -1.53
C PHE A 96 2.18 16.74 -2.53
N PRO A 97 3.12 15.79 -2.35
CA PRO A 97 4.21 15.60 -3.27
C PRO A 97 3.72 14.86 -4.53
N LEU A 98 3.29 15.57 -5.53
CA LEU A 98 2.56 15.11 -6.72
C LEU A 98 3.25 14.02 -7.59
N GLN A 99 4.44 13.49 -7.23
CA GLN A 99 5.27 12.94 -8.29
C GLN A 99 6.08 11.68 -7.94
N LYS A 100 5.89 11.07 -6.77
CA LYS A 100 6.59 9.83 -6.45
C LYS A 100 5.62 8.66 -6.42
N SER A 101 5.72 7.76 -7.40
CA SER A 101 5.07 6.45 -7.29
C SER A 101 5.77 5.61 -6.22
N LEU A 102 4.99 4.94 -5.37
CA LEU A 102 5.46 3.95 -4.41
C LEU A 102 5.21 2.52 -4.89
N ALA A 103 4.89 2.35 -6.18
CA ALA A 103 4.70 1.03 -6.78
C ALA A 103 5.93 0.15 -6.58
N ASP A 104 5.70 -1.04 -6.06
CA ASP A 104 6.70 -2.09 -5.95
C ASP A 104 6.33 -3.23 -6.91
N THR A 105 7.11 -3.41 -7.97
CA THR A 105 6.82 -4.39 -9.03
C THR A 105 6.92 -5.85 -8.56
N ARG A 106 7.46 -6.09 -7.36
CA ARG A 106 7.48 -7.39 -6.70
C ARG A 106 6.09 -7.79 -6.20
N ILE A 107 5.20 -6.81 -5.91
CA ILE A 107 3.82 -7.07 -5.50
C ILE A 107 3.01 -7.51 -6.72
N LYS A 108 2.50 -8.75 -6.68
CA LYS A 108 1.78 -9.40 -7.78
C LYS A 108 0.28 -9.48 -7.56
N ALA A 109 -0.18 -9.40 -6.31
CA ALA A 109 -1.60 -9.39 -5.95
C ALA A 109 -1.82 -8.50 -4.73
N VAL A 110 -2.94 -7.78 -4.70
CA VAL A 110 -3.29 -6.86 -3.61
C VAL A 110 -4.66 -7.23 -3.08
N ALA A 111 -4.78 -7.39 -1.77
CA ALA A 111 -6.05 -7.49 -1.07
C ALA A 111 -6.18 -6.34 -0.08
N ILE A 112 -7.36 -5.74 0.00
CA ILE A 112 -7.66 -4.70 0.97
C ILE A 112 -8.97 -5.05 1.69
N ALA A 113 -8.98 -4.84 3.01
CA ALA A 113 -10.16 -5.04 3.83
C ALA A 113 -10.50 -3.74 4.54
N GLN A 114 -11.76 -3.30 4.42
CA GLN A 114 -12.28 -2.08 5.04
C GLN A 114 -11.33 -0.88 4.81
N PRO A 115 -11.02 -0.49 3.55
CA PRO A 115 -9.99 0.48 3.24
C PRO A 115 -10.35 1.87 3.78
N ALA A 116 -9.40 2.49 4.49
CA ALA A 116 -9.47 3.89 4.88
C ALA A 116 -8.93 4.81 3.76
N TYR A 117 -9.28 6.09 3.82
CA TYR A 117 -8.85 7.13 2.86
C TYR A 117 -9.26 6.88 1.42
N ALA A 118 -10.38 6.19 1.19
CA ALA A 118 -10.83 5.83 -0.16
C ALA A 118 -10.93 7.03 -1.10
N MET A 119 -11.34 8.22 -0.59
CA MET A 119 -11.45 9.44 -1.36
C MET A 119 -10.15 9.89 -2.03
N LEU A 120 -8.99 9.48 -1.50
CA LEU A 120 -7.68 9.76 -2.10
C LEU A 120 -7.38 8.83 -3.29
N PHE A 121 -8.11 7.72 -3.41
CA PHE A 121 -7.90 6.70 -4.44
C PHE A 121 -8.99 6.68 -5.52
N LEU A 122 -9.76 7.77 -5.64
CA LEU A 122 -10.75 7.97 -6.68
C LEU A 122 -10.27 9.00 -7.73
N GLY A 123 -11.06 9.26 -8.75
CA GLY A 123 -10.76 10.33 -9.70
C GLY A 123 -9.52 10.09 -10.57
N GLY A 124 -9.24 8.83 -10.93
CA GLY A 124 -8.13 8.48 -11.82
C GLY A 124 -6.82 8.13 -11.09
N SER A 125 -6.81 8.12 -9.76
CA SER A 125 -5.65 7.72 -8.94
C SER A 125 -5.19 6.28 -9.18
N LEU A 126 -6.10 5.40 -9.61
CA LEU A 126 -5.83 3.99 -9.89
C LEU A 126 -5.38 3.72 -11.34
N LYS A 127 -5.11 4.76 -12.12
CA LYS A 127 -4.70 4.63 -13.54
C LYS A 127 -3.46 3.74 -13.73
N TYR A 128 -2.54 3.77 -12.78
CA TYR A 128 -1.29 3.01 -12.82
C TYR A 128 -1.27 1.81 -11.86
N PHE A 129 -2.44 1.45 -11.34
CA PHE A 129 -2.61 0.26 -10.53
C PHE A 129 -2.79 -0.95 -11.45
N HIS A 130 -1.88 -1.90 -11.39
CA HIS A 130 -1.85 -3.04 -12.31
C HIS A 130 -2.15 -4.40 -11.69
N PRO A 131 -1.82 -4.65 -10.39
CA PRO A 131 -2.08 -5.96 -9.80
C PRO A 131 -3.58 -6.29 -9.77
N PRO A 132 -3.98 -7.56 -9.79
CA PRO A 132 -5.33 -7.93 -9.41
C PRO A 132 -5.61 -7.46 -7.97
N LEU A 133 -6.85 -7.03 -7.72
CA LEU A 133 -7.30 -6.47 -6.46
C LEU A 133 -8.48 -7.27 -5.90
N LEU A 134 -8.38 -7.69 -4.64
CA LEU A 134 -9.52 -8.13 -3.84
C LEU A 134 -9.89 -7.01 -2.87
N VAL A 135 -11.17 -6.66 -2.84
CA VAL A 135 -11.72 -5.67 -1.91
C VAL A 135 -12.75 -6.34 -1.02
N LEU A 136 -12.44 -6.44 0.26
CA LEU A 136 -13.34 -6.95 1.29
C LEU A 136 -13.92 -5.79 2.08
N ALA A 137 -15.20 -5.79 2.35
CA ALA A 137 -15.83 -4.74 3.14
C ALA A 137 -16.98 -5.25 3.99
N SER A 138 -17.12 -4.67 5.17
CA SER A 138 -18.27 -4.86 6.05
C SER A 138 -19.54 -4.37 5.38
N ASP A 139 -20.63 -5.14 5.45
CA ASP A 139 -21.90 -4.72 4.89
C ASP A 139 -22.83 -4.03 5.91
N ALA A 140 -22.51 -4.14 7.19
CA ALA A 140 -23.25 -3.54 8.30
C ALA A 140 -22.52 -2.34 8.96
N ASP A 141 -21.37 -1.90 8.43
CA ASP A 141 -20.64 -0.76 8.97
C ASP A 141 -21.39 0.55 8.70
N THR A 142 -21.55 1.36 9.74
CA THR A 142 -22.20 2.66 9.69
C THR A 142 -21.24 3.83 9.71
N ILE A 143 -19.94 3.58 9.95
CA ILE A 143 -18.87 4.59 10.03
C ILE A 143 -18.19 4.74 8.67
N GLN A 144 -17.77 3.63 8.09
CA GLN A 144 -17.20 3.58 6.75
C GLN A 144 -18.22 2.94 5.80
N LEU A 145 -18.94 3.79 5.08
CA LEU A 145 -20.00 3.32 4.20
C LEU A 145 -19.41 2.60 2.99
N ARG A 146 -19.64 1.28 2.92
CA ARG A 146 -19.17 0.39 1.88
C ARG A 146 -19.23 1.00 0.46
N ARG A 147 -20.36 1.62 0.10
CA ARG A 147 -20.58 2.20 -1.24
C ARG A 147 -19.63 3.34 -1.57
N ARG A 148 -19.23 4.12 -0.59
CA ARG A 148 -18.40 5.32 -0.78
C ARG A 148 -16.93 5.01 -0.73
N ASP A 149 -16.56 3.94 -0.03
CA ASP A 149 -15.18 3.54 0.20
C ASP A 149 -14.82 2.32 -0.66
N ALA A 150 -15.10 1.13 -0.20
CA ALA A 150 -14.67 -0.12 -0.80
C ALA A 150 -15.26 -0.36 -2.20
N GLU A 151 -16.58 -0.20 -2.36
CA GLU A 151 -17.24 -0.37 -3.67
C GLU A 151 -16.79 0.68 -4.68
N ALA A 152 -16.53 1.90 -4.23
CA ALA A 152 -16.03 2.96 -5.10
C ALA A 152 -14.63 2.65 -5.64
N ILE A 153 -13.73 2.13 -4.79
CA ILE A 153 -12.40 1.65 -5.21
C ILE A 153 -12.54 0.50 -6.21
N ALA A 154 -13.34 -0.52 -5.90
CA ALA A 154 -13.55 -1.67 -6.78
C ALA A 154 -14.15 -1.25 -8.13
N SER A 155 -15.12 -0.35 -8.12
CA SER A 155 -15.77 0.17 -9.33
C SER A 155 -14.82 0.97 -10.23
N ALA A 156 -13.77 1.55 -9.67
CA ALA A 156 -12.74 2.24 -10.45
C ALA A 156 -11.81 1.27 -11.21
N LEU A 157 -11.83 -0.03 -10.86
CA LEU A 157 -11.03 -1.10 -11.48
C LEU A 157 -11.90 -2.30 -11.93
N PRO A 158 -12.91 -2.13 -12.77
CA PRO A 158 -13.96 -3.14 -13.00
C PRO A 158 -13.47 -4.43 -13.68
N ARG A 159 -12.26 -4.44 -14.23
CA ARG A 159 -11.66 -5.62 -14.89
C ARG A 159 -10.69 -6.39 -14.00
N THR A 160 -10.16 -5.76 -12.97
CA THR A 160 -9.09 -6.33 -12.15
C THR A 160 -9.44 -6.41 -10.67
N ALA A 161 -10.51 -5.75 -10.23
CA ALA A 161 -10.98 -5.82 -8.86
C ALA A 161 -12.14 -6.80 -8.70
N ASN A 162 -12.03 -7.64 -7.67
CA ASN A 162 -13.13 -8.43 -7.11
C ASN A 162 -13.61 -7.74 -5.84
N PHE A 163 -14.91 -7.56 -5.71
CA PHE A 163 -15.51 -6.97 -4.52
C PHE A 163 -16.38 -8.01 -3.80
N GLU A 164 -16.08 -8.27 -2.52
CA GLU A 164 -16.79 -9.24 -1.69
C GLU A 164 -17.28 -8.58 -0.38
N PRO A 165 -18.60 -8.42 -0.23
CA PRO A 165 -19.17 -7.93 1.01
C PRO A 165 -19.19 -9.02 2.09
N LEU A 166 -18.63 -8.74 3.26
CA LEU A 166 -18.63 -9.62 4.41
C LEU A 166 -19.97 -9.46 5.16
N LYS A 167 -20.88 -10.42 4.96
CA LYS A 167 -22.25 -10.36 5.47
C LYS A 167 -22.34 -10.30 6.98
N GLY A 168 -23.09 -9.32 7.50
CA GLY A 168 -23.30 -9.11 8.93
C GLY A 168 -22.06 -8.61 9.67
N ALA A 169 -21.00 -8.25 8.93
CA ALA A 169 -19.80 -7.65 9.51
C ALA A 169 -19.96 -6.14 9.68
N ASP A 170 -19.48 -5.64 10.79
CA ASP A 170 -19.07 -4.25 11.01
C ASP A 170 -17.56 -4.20 11.24
N ILE A 171 -17.00 -3.04 11.49
CA ILE A 171 -15.56 -2.90 11.74
C ILE A 171 -15.11 -3.71 12.96
N GLY A 172 -15.92 -3.77 14.00
CA GLY A 172 -15.65 -4.54 15.21
C GLY A 172 -15.58 -6.05 14.94
N ALA A 173 -16.41 -6.55 14.03
CA ALA A 173 -16.40 -7.95 13.62
C ALA A 173 -15.12 -8.37 12.92
N LEU A 174 -14.45 -7.46 12.21
CA LEU A 174 -13.20 -7.73 11.51
C LEU A 174 -11.96 -7.71 12.42
N MET A 175 -12.09 -7.18 13.63
CA MET A 175 -11.00 -7.14 14.61
C MET A 175 -10.91 -8.46 15.40
N ALA A 176 -9.77 -8.70 16.02
CA ALA A 176 -9.62 -9.78 16.99
C ALA A 176 -10.57 -9.60 18.17
N SER A 177 -10.88 -10.69 18.86
CA SER A 177 -11.66 -10.62 20.11
C SER A 177 -10.96 -9.75 21.14
N CYS A 178 -11.70 -8.82 21.73
CA CYS A 178 -11.16 -7.96 22.77
C CYS A 178 -10.92 -8.71 24.09
N PRO A 179 -9.88 -8.31 24.86
CA PRO A 179 -9.81 -8.66 26.28
C PRO A 179 -11.03 -8.08 27.02
N GLU A 180 -11.44 -8.71 28.13
CA GLU A 180 -12.65 -8.28 28.87
C GLU A 180 -12.60 -6.82 29.32
N SER A 181 -11.42 -6.35 29.79
CA SER A 181 -11.22 -4.94 30.18
C SER A 181 -11.52 -3.95 29.04
N LEU A 182 -11.10 -4.27 27.81
CA LEU A 182 -11.40 -3.42 26.66
C LEU A 182 -12.86 -3.54 26.21
N ALA A 183 -13.44 -4.73 26.35
CA ALA A 183 -14.85 -4.96 26.02
C ALA A 183 -15.82 -4.26 26.97
N GLU A 184 -15.38 -3.91 28.19
CA GLU A 184 -16.13 -3.06 29.12
C GLU A 184 -16.04 -1.57 28.75
N GLU A 185 -14.88 -1.13 28.25
CA GLU A 185 -14.66 0.28 27.86
C GLU A 185 -15.26 0.63 26.50
N LEU A 186 -15.21 -0.30 25.52
CA LEU A 186 -15.64 -0.12 24.13
C LEU A 186 -16.59 -1.23 23.67
N PRO A 187 -17.75 -1.39 24.33
CA PRO A 187 -18.67 -2.48 24.04
C PRO A 187 -19.22 -2.44 22.60
N GLU A 188 -19.42 -1.28 22.03
CA GLU A 188 -19.90 -1.10 20.65
C GLU A 188 -18.92 -1.65 19.60
N LEU A 189 -17.63 -1.67 19.90
CA LEU A 189 -16.61 -2.23 19.05
C LEU A 189 -16.36 -3.72 19.32
N CYS A 190 -16.30 -4.07 20.60
CA CYS A 190 -15.86 -5.40 21.03
C CYS A 190 -16.99 -6.44 21.05
N ARG A 191 -18.23 -6.00 21.29
CA ARG A 191 -19.43 -6.85 21.43
C ARG A 191 -20.47 -6.63 20.33
N SER A 192 -20.07 -6.00 19.23
CA SER A 192 -20.94 -5.73 18.07
C SER A 192 -21.53 -7.01 17.47
N VAL A 193 -20.76 -8.10 17.51
CA VAL A 193 -21.17 -9.43 17.08
C VAL A 193 -20.82 -10.49 18.13
N SER A 194 -21.53 -11.61 18.14
CA SER A 194 -21.18 -12.77 18.98
C SER A 194 -19.85 -13.39 18.55
N GLY A 195 -19.19 -14.11 19.45
CA GLY A 195 -17.94 -14.82 19.12
C GLY A 195 -18.11 -15.83 17.97
N GLN A 196 -19.27 -16.49 17.88
CA GLN A 196 -19.59 -17.41 16.78
C GLN A 196 -19.74 -16.68 15.44
N GLN A 197 -20.41 -15.53 15.43
CA GLN A 197 -20.53 -14.69 14.21
C GLN A 197 -19.17 -14.16 13.78
N ARG A 198 -18.35 -13.67 14.72
CA ARG A 198 -16.99 -13.22 14.44
C ARG A 198 -16.16 -14.32 13.78
N ALA A 199 -16.20 -15.54 14.33
CA ALA A 199 -15.48 -16.68 13.77
C ALA A 199 -15.97 -17.00 12.34
N ALA A 200 -17.28 -16.96 12.09
CA ALA A 200 -17.82 -17.20 10.75
C ALA A 200 -17.39 -16.11 9.75
N ILE A 201 -17.38 -14.85 10.17
CA ILE A 201 -16.92 -13.72 9.34
C ILE A 201 -15.42 -13.86 9.02
N HIS A 202 -14.59 -14.20 10.02
CA HIS A 202 -13.16 -14.42 9.81
C HIS A 202 -12.87 -15.60 8.88
N ASN A 203 -13.62 -16.71 9.02
CA ASN A 203 -13.49 -17.85 8.11
C ASN A 203 -13.85 -17.46 6.68
N ALA A 204 -14.96 -16.74 6.47
CA ALA A 204 -15.34 -16.26 5.14
C ALA A 204 -14.28 -15.34 4.55
N MET A 205 -13.73 -14.43 5.35
CA MET A 205 -12.63 -13.54 4.91
C MET A 205 -11.37 -14.35 4.56
N GLN A 206 -11.04 -15.37 5.35
CA GLN A 206 -9.89 -16.25 5.10
C GLN A 206 -10.06 -17.03 3.80
N ASP A 207 -11.23 -17.62 3.57
CA ASP A 207 -11.54 -18.40 2.37
C ASP A 207 -11.39 -17.54 1.09
N GLU A 208 -11.89 -16.30 1.12
CA GLU A 208 -11.74 -15.34 0.01
C GLU A 208 -10.28 -14.94 -0.24
N LEU A 209 -9.54 -14.64 0.84
CA LEU A 209 -8.11 -14.30 0.75
C LEU A 209 -7.29 -15.46 0.21
N GLU A 210 -7.51 -16.69 0.72
CA GLU A 210 -6.82 -17.89 0.27
C GLU A 210 -7.10 -18.15 -1.20
N SER A 211 -8.38 -18.18 -1.59
CA SER A 211 -8.79 -18.37 -2.98
C SER A 211 -8.15 -17.34 -3.92
N PHE A 212 -8.16 -16.07 -3.52
CA PHE A 212 -7.59 -14.98 -4.29
C PHE A 212 -6.07 -15.12 -4.45
N PHE A 213 -5.33 -15.31 -3.36
CA PHE A 213 -3.87 -15.42 -3.44
C PHE A 213 -3.42 -16.71 -4.12
N LEU A 214 -4.11 -17.85 -3.93
CA LEU A 214 -3.81 -19.09 -4.67
C LEU A 214 -4.01 -18.90 -6.17
N LYS A 215 -5.07 -18.20 -6.58
CA LYS A 215 -5.33 -17.93 -8.00
C LYS A 215 -4.20 -17.15 -8.69
N TYR A 216 -3.61 -16.17 -8.01
CA TYR A 216 -2.64 -15.26 -8.62
C TYR A 216 -1.19 -15.51 -8.23
N LEU A 217 -0.94 -16.26 -7.16
CA LEU A 217 0.39 -16.55 -6.65
C LEU A 217 0.68 -18.06 -6.52
N GLY A 218 -0.33 -18.92 -6.63
CA GLY A 218 -0.17 -20.36 -6.43
C GLY A 218 0.56 -21.07 -7.57
N ASP A 219 0.35 -20.64 -8.80
CA ASP A 219 0.94 -21.20 -10.01
C ASP A 219 1.86 -20.17 -10.69
N ALA A 220 3.08 -20.61 -11.03
CA ALA A 220 4.08 -19.74 -11.67
C ALA A 220 3.61 -19.17 -13.02
N ASP A 221 2.78 -19.92 -13.76
CA ASP A 221 2.26 -19.49 -15.06
C ASP A 221 1.17 -18.42 -14.95
N ASN A 222 0.58 -18.25 -13.76
CA ASN A 222 -0.48 -17.29 -13.48
C ASN A 222 0.00 -15.97 -12.85
N ILE A 223 1.31 -15.83 -12.60
CA ILE A 223 1.85 -14.63 -11.94
C ILE A 223 1.69 -13.42 -12.85
N PRO A 224 0.99 -12.35 -12.41
CA PRO A 224 0.79 -11.16 -13.20
C PRO A 224 2.10 -10.42 -13.51
N HIS A 225 2.28 -10.02 -14.75
CA HIS A 225 3.34 -9.08 -15.11
C HIS A 225 2.96 -7.68 -14.66
N ILE A 226 3.73 -7.11 -13.74
CA ILE A 226 3.54 -5.74 -13.26
C ILE A 226 4.57 -4.84 -13.95
N PRO A 227 4.13 -3.89 -14.80
CA PRO A 227 5.04 -2.97 -15.45
C PRO A 227 5.69 -2.02 -14.44
N PRO A 228 6.87 -1.47 -14.74
CA PRO A 228 7.48 -0.46 -13.89
C PRO A 228 6.59 0.77 -13.78
N PRO A 229 6.64 1.49 -12.64
CA PRO A 229 5.87 2.71 -12.46
C PRO A 229 6.27 3.77 -13.49
N PRO A 230 5.34 4.65 -13.91
CA PRO A 230 5.65 5.73 -14.82
C PRO A 230 6.66 6.69 -14.20
N ASP A 231 7.54 7.23 -15.04
CA ASP A 231 8.39 8.35 -14.64
C ASP A 231 7.53 9.64 -14.61
N LEU A 232 7.16 10.04 -13.42
CA LEU A 232 6.35 11.23 -13.16
C LEU A 232 7.18 12.51 -12.98
N THR A 233 8.52 12.44 -13.16
CA THR A 233 9.41 13.59 -13.04
C THR A 233 9.07 14.62 -14.13
N PRO A 234 8.83 15.91 -13.78
CA PRO A 234 8.59 16.94 -14.77
C PRO A 234 9.74 17.07 -15.77
N PRO A 235 9.47 17.35 -17.05
CA PRO A 235 10.50 17.44 -18.09
C PRO A 235 11.65 18.41 -17.76
N ALA A 236 11.38 19.50 -17.07
CA ALA A 236 12.38 20.48 -16.64
C ALA A 236 13.36 19.94 -15.58
N ALA A 237 12.96 18.97 -14.78
CA ALA A 237 13.83 18.34 -13.76
C ALA A 237 14.71 17.23 -14.38
N ARG A 238 14.24 16.56 -15.44
CA ARG A 238 15.02 15.52 -16.15
C ARG A 238 16.28 16.06 -16.82
N GLN A 239 16.31 17.35 -17.19
CA GLN A 239 17.47 17.98 -17.85
C GLN A 239 18.61 18.35 -16.89
N LYS A 240 18.41 18.26 -15.57
CA LYS A 240 19.40 18.64 -14.54
C LYS A 240 20.15 17.48 -13.87
N ALA A 241 19.94 16.24 -14.29
CA ALA A 241 20.75 15.12 -13.80
C ALA A 241 22.19 15.32 -14.33
N PRO A 242 23.22 15.43 -13.47
CA PRO A 242 24.59 15.55 -13.93
C PRO A 242 24.95 14.30 -14.72
N ALA A 243 25.50 14.51 -15.94
CA ALA A 243 26.11 13.44 -16.70
C ALA A 243 27.14 12.75 -15.79
N GLN A 244 26.97 11.46 -15.55
CA GLN A 244 28.00 10.67 -14.87
C GLN A 244 29.26 10.80 -15.69
N GLU A 245 30.27 11.51 -15.16
CA GLU A 245 31.62 11.50 -15.72
C GLU A 245 32.12 10.05 -15.78
N MET A 246 32.08 9.48 -16.97
CA MET A 246 32.76 8.22 -17.24
C MET A 246 34.25 8.43 -16.91
N GLY A 247 34.66 7.82 -15.79
CA GLY A 247 36.03 7.89 -15.32
C GLY A 247 37.01 7.53 -16.43
N LYS A 248 37.87 8.48 -16.76
CA LYS A 248 39.03 8.26 -17.63
C LYS A 248 39.85 7.11 -17.06
N GLY A 249 39.82 5.97 -17.74
CA GLY A 249 40.62 4.80 -17.41
C GLY A 249 42.08 5.18 -17.23
N LYS A 250 42.64 4.86 -16.08
CA LYS A 250 44.09 4.95 -15.84
C LYS A 250 44.80 3.97 -16.78
N GLN A 251 45.60 4.50 -17.71
CA GLN A 251 46.57 3.71 -18.50
C GLN A 251 47.56 3.02 -17.55
N PRO A 252 47.90 1.75 -17.79
CA PRO A 252 48.91 1.06 -16.99
C PRO A 252 50.30 1.62 -17.32
N ALA A 253 51.07 1.97 -16.27
CA ALA A 253 52.43 2.43 -16.36
C ALA A 253 53.34 1.37 -17.00
N ARG A 254 54.02 1.71 -18.08
CA ARG A 254 55.07 0.91 -18.73
C ARG A 254 56.21 0.67 -17.76
N GLY A 255 56.53 -0.59 -17.47
CA GLY A 255 57.65 -1.01 -16.66
C GLY A 255 58.98 -0.58 -17.26
N ARG A 256 59.81 0.10 -16.45
CA ARG A 256 61.23 0.37 -16.73
C ARG A 256 62.06 -0.89 -16.39
N ALA A 257 62.75 -1.41 -17.39
CA ALA A 257 63.75 -2.48 -17.27
C ALA A 257 64.89 -2.06 -16.32
N ARG A 258 65.20 -2.90 -15.35
CA ARG A 258 66.42 -2.79 -14.53
C ARG A 258 67.59 -3.35 -15.30
N GLN A 259 68.54 -2.51 -15.62
CA GLN A 259 69.89 -2.93 -15.99
C GLN A 259 70.68 -3.37 -14.76
N SER A 260 71.23 -4.56 -14.86
CA SER A 260 72.21 -5.11 -13.92
C SER A 260 73.58 -4.46 -14.10
N GLY A 261 74.10 -3.89 -13.05
CA GLY A 261 75.53 -3.42 -13.02
C GLY A 261 76.28 -4.20 -11.95
N LYS A 262 77.28 -4.93 -12.40
CA LYS A 262 78.29 -5.64 -11.63
C LYS A 262 79.20 -4.65 -10.91
N GLY A 263 79.74 -5.06 -9.76
CA GLY A 263 80.92 -4.45 -9.17
C GLY A 263 81.25 -4.98 -7.79
N ARG A 264 82.28 -5.77 -7.74
CA ARG A 264 83.10 -6.27 -6.62
C ARG A 264 84.01 -5.15 -6.14
N PRO A 265 84.78 -5.34 -5.05
CA PRO A 265 85.11 -6.53 -4.28
C PRO A 265 84.48 -6.56 -2.87
#